data_9381bc8bb51f92f884568824fed39d26
#
_entry.id   9381bc8bb51f92f884568824fed39d26
#
_cell.length_a   1.000
_cell.length_b   1.000
_cell.length_c   1.000
_cell.angle_alpha   90.00
_cell.angle_beta   90.00
_cell.angle_gamma   90.00
#
_symmetry.space_group_name_H-M   'P 1'
#
loop_
_entity.id
_entity.type
_entity.pdbx_description
1 polymer ?
#
loop_
_entity_poly.entity_id
_entity_poly.type
_entity_poly.pdbx_seq_one_letter_code
_entity_poly.pdbx_strand_id
1 'polypeptide(L)'
;MNGRSLIGAAGDAPPGPLWRDPFGKKAGEAARRGFPCLISALADGPAEQEPEEELSMEDSPSIVKMDQGGNPGSPCRGRRCFPKALGYITGDMKEFASWLKDKPQVLQFIDWILRGISQVMFISNPISGILILVGLLVQNPWLALNGCVGTVVSTLTALLLSQDSPVFSSALNSMFSKWDLPVFTLPFNMALSMYLSATGHYNSFFPSKLLTPVTSVPNVTWSDLSALQLLKSLPVGVGQIYGCDNPWTGGIFLGAILLSSPLMCLHAAIGSLLGIAAGLSLSAPFEDIYSGLWGFNSSLSCIAIGGMFMALTWQTHLLALACALFTAYLGASMSHLMAVVGLPSCTWPFCLATLLFLLVTTKNPNIYRMPLSKITYSEENRIFYLQTKKRTMESPLISPNK
;
A
#
# COMPACT_ATOMS: atom_id res chain seq x y z
N MET A 1 -57.46 33.76 -36.15
CA MET A 1 -57.07 33.01 -37.34
C MET A 1 -55.84 32.17 -37.00
N ASN A 2 -56.06 30.94 -36.87
CA ASN A 2 -55.25 29.70 -36.87
C ASN A 2 -53.76 29.76 -37.16
N GLY A 3 -52.98 29.26 -36.19
CA GLY A 3 -51.64 28.73 -36.37
C GLY A 3 -51.41 27.60 -35.39
N ARG A 4 -51.57 26.35 -35.85
CA ARG A 4 -51.33 25.14 -35.06
C ARG A 4 -49.84 24.91 -34.90
N SER A 5 -49.37 24.82 -33.64
CA SER A 5 -48.07 24.28 -33.27
C SER A 5 -48.18 22.75 -33.14
N LEU A 6 -47.35 22.04 -33.90
CA LEU A 6 -47.06 20.62 -33.69
C LEU A 6 -45.90 20.53 -32.71
N ILE A 7 -46.20 20.20 -31.45
CA ILE A 7 -45.20 19.79 -30.46
C ILE A 7 -45.08 18.27 -30.60
N GLY A 8 -43.94 17.85 -31.17
CA GLY A 8 -43.54 16.46 -31.15
C GLY A 8 -43.07 16.05 -29.72
N ALA A 9 -43.73 15.08 -29.16
CA ALA A 9 -43.34 14.46 -27.90
C ALA A 9 -41.99 13.75 -28.07
N ALA A 10 -40.95 14.33 -27.52
CA ALA A 10 -39.73 13.60 -27.24
C ALA A 10 -39.94 12.78 -25.95
N GLY A 11 -39.98 11.46 -26.09
CA GLY A 11 -40.10 10.55 -24.97
C GLY A 11 -38.89 10.69 -24.05
N ASP A 12 -39.15 10.98 -22.79
CA ASP A 12 -38.19 10.97 -21.72
C ASP A 12 -37.69 9.52 -21.53
N ALA A 13 -36.47 9.26 -22.00
CA ALA A 13 -35.74 8.08 -21.56
C ALA A 13 -35.34 8.31 -20.10
N PRO A 14 -35.53 7.34 -19.21
CA PRO A 14 -35.11 7.48 -17.81
C PRO A 14 -33.62 7.75 -17.74
N PRO A 15 -33.17 8.64 -16.83
CA PRO A 15 -31.75 8.89 -16.64
C PRO A 15 -31.11 7.60 -16.17
N GLY A 16 -30.20 7.05 -16.98
CA GLY A 16 -29.36 5.93 -16.61
C GLY A 16 -28.49 6.29 -15.40
N PRO A 17 -28.08 5.32 -14.58
CA PRO A 17 -27.41 5.58 -13.33
C PRO A 17 -26.15 6.43 -13.55
N LEU A 18 -26.11 7.57 -12.88
CA LEU A 18 -25.06 8.62 -12.97
C LEU A 18 -23.69 8.19 -12.42
N TRP A 19 -23.61 6.99 -11.84
CA TRP A 19 -22.38 6.38 -11.34
C TRP A 19 -21.93 5.24 -12.26
N ARG A 20 -21.66 5.56 -13.50
CA ARG A 20 -20.85 4.67 -14.32
C ARG A 20 -19.40 5.11 -14.22
N ASP A 21 -18.70 4.45 -13.27
CA ASP A 21 -17.34 4.08 -13.49
C ASP A 21 -16.30 5.22 -13.44
N PRO A 22 -15.85 5.67 -12.25
CA PRO A 22 -14.58 6.38 -12.22
C PRO A 22 -13.39 5.46 -12.52
N PHE A 23 -13.56 4.13 -12.39
CA PHE A 23 -12.51 3.14 -12.65
C PHE A 23 -12.99 1.85 -13.33
N GLY A 24 -14.26 1.73 -13.72
CA GLY A 24 -14.77 0.60 -14.47
C GLY A 24 -14.29 0.56 -15.93
N LYS A 25 -15.05 -0.02 -16.85
CA LYS A 25 -14.67 -0.23 -18.28
C LYS A 25 -13.97 0.94 -18.96
N LYS A 26 -14.16 2.20 -18.46
CA LYS A 26 -13.47 3.40 -18.95
C LYS A 26 -12.10 3.65 -18.33
N ALA A 27 -11.82 3.15 -17.14
CA ALA A 27 -10.45 3.14 -16.64
C ALA A 27 -9.59 2.14 -17.45
N GLY A 28 -10.18 1.03 -17.87
CA GLY A 28 -9.59 0.16 -18.90
C GLY A 28 -9.36 0.87 -20.23
N GLU A 29 -10.23 1.82 -20.63
CA GLU A 29 -9.99 2.64 -21.82
C GLU A 29 -9.02 3.80 -21.59
N ALA A 30 -8.99 4.41 -20.42
CA ALA A 30 -7.99 5.40 -20.02
C ALA A 30 -6.61 4.75 -19.83
N ALA A 31 -6.55 3.55 -19.25
CA ALA A 31 -5.35 2.73 -19.18
C ALA A 31 -4.88 2.29 -20.58
N ARG A 32 -5.79 2.04 -21.52
CA ARG A 32 -5.48 1.78 -22.93
C ARG A 32 -4.89 3.00 -23.65
N ARG A 33 -5.12 4.22 -23.15
CA ARG A 33 -4.66 5.48 -23.74
C ARG A 33 -3.41 6.07 -23.05
N GLY A 34 -2.73 5.29 -22.18
CA GLY A 34 -1.42 5.65 -21.65
C GLY A 34 -1.45 6.62 -20.49
N PHE A 35 -1.90 6.16 -19.30
CA PHE A 35 -1.50 6.78 -18.05
C PHE A 35 -0.09 6.27 -17.68
N PRO A 36 0.96 7.08 -17.83
CA PRO A 36 2.23 6.71 -17.26
C PRO A 36 2.14 6.88 -15.74
N CYS A 37 2.56 5.84 -15.03
CA CYS A 37 3.07 6.04 -13.67
C CYS A 37 2.11 6.01 -12.49
N LEU A 38 1.35 4.91 -12.31
CA LEU A 38 0.77 4.63 -10.98
C LEU A 38 1.81 4.07 -9.99
N ILE A 39 2.92 3.54 -10.49
CA ILE A 39 3.88 2.73 -9.71
C ILE A 39 5.16 3.50 -9.35
N SER A 40 5.46 4.62 -10.02
CA SER A 40 6.76 5.30 -9.88
C SER A 40 6.98 6.09 -8.58
N ALA A 41 5.95 6.27 -7.77
CA ALA A 41 6.06 7.08 -6.56
C ALA A 41 6.62 6.35 -5.34
N LEU A 42 6.83 5.04 -5.43
CA LEU A 42 7.17 4.18 -4.29
C LEU A 42 8.43 3.32 -4.49
N ALA A 43 9.22 3.62 -5.51
CA ALA A 43 10.52 2.96 -5.69
C ALA A 43 11.55 3.54 -4.71
N ASP A 44 11.36 3.26 -3.43
CA ASP A 44 12.43 3.39 -2.45
C ASP A 44 13.35 2.19 -2.65
N GLY A 45 14.52 2.42 -3.24
CA GLY A 45 15.60 1.45 -3.25
C GLY A 45 16.00 1.11 -1.81
N PRO A 46 16.67 -0.02 -1.56
CA PRO A 46 17.17 -0.33 -0.23
C PRO A 46 18.08 0.80 0.22
N ALA A 47 17.75 1.44 1.35
CA ALA A 47 18.60 2.45 1.96
C ALA A 47 20.02 1.89 2.07
N GLU A 48 20.97 2.45 1.34
CA GLU A 48 22.38 2.22 1.61
C GLU A 48 22.62 2.71 3.03
N GLN A 49 23.08 1.82 3.88
CA GLN A 49 23.59 2.17 5.19
C GLN A 49 24.78 3.12 4.93
N GLU A 50 24.61 4.39 5.27
CA GLU A 50 25.77 5.27 5.45
C GLU A 50 26.76 4.56 6.37
N PRO A 51 28.07 4.63 6.07
CA PRO A 51 29.09 4.07 6.96
C PRO A 51 28.92 4.76 8.31
N GLU A 52 28.65 3.98 9.34
CA GLU A 52 28.69 4.45 10.74
C GLU A 52 30.05 5.12 10.94
N GLU A 53 30.03 6.41 11.21
CA GLU A 53 31.17 7.15 11.72
C GLU A 53 31.62 6.45 13.00
N GLU A 54 32.78 5.80 12.93
CA GLU A 54 33.41 5.07 14.01
C GLU A 54 33.78 6.07 15.13
N LEU A 55 32.81 6.28 16.04
CA LEU A 55 33.13 6.97 17.30
C LEU A 55 33.90 6.00 18.16
N SER A 56 35.23 6.16 18.14
CA SER A 56 36.17 5.43 18.97
C SER A 56 35.77 5.52 20.44
N MET A 57 35.25 4.44 20.97
CA MET A 57 35.17 4.19 22.40
C MET A 57 36.01 2.96 22.70
N GLU A 58 37.25 3.20 23.12
CA GLU A 58 38.06 2.22 23.84
C GLU A 58 37.27 1.76 25.07
N ASP A 59 37.25 0.46 25.21
CA ASP A 59 37.09 -0.42 26.34
C ASP A 59 36.08 -1.51 26.11
N SER A 60 36.57 -2.61 25.51
CA SER A 60 35.87 -3.89 25.49
C SER A 60 36.40 -4.79 26.62
N PRO A 61 35.56 -5.31 27.50
CA PRO A 61 35.92 -6.47 28.27
C PRO A 61 35.79 -7.74 27.43
N SER A 62 36.88 -8.47 27.39
CA SER A 62 37.13 -9.78 26.83
C SER A 62 35.96 -10.75 26.76
N ILE A 63 35.72 -11.21 25.54
CA ILE A 63 34.84 -12.36 25.23
C ILE A 63 35.47 -13.62 25.84
N VAL A 64 34.84 -14.16 26.87
CA VAL A 64 35.13 -15.51 27.39
C VAL A 64 34.69 -16.53 26.32
N LYS A 65 35.67 -17.18 25.72
CA LYS A 65 35.48 -18.41 24.95
C LYS A 65 34.95 -19.48 25.89
N MET A 66 33.68 -19.82 25.76
CA MET A 66 33.14 -21.03 26.38
C MET A 66 33.44 -22.24 25.50
N ASP A 67 34.16 -23.12 26.12
CA ASP A 67 34.73 -24.40 25.71
C ASP A 67 33.64 -25.36 25.13
N GLN A 68 34.02 -26.00 24.03
CA GLN A 68 33.22 -27.11 23.46
C GLN A 68 33.56 -28.40 24.25
N GLY A 69 32.62 -28.83 25.06
CA GLY A 69 32.70 -30.15 25.69
C GLY A 69 31.35 -30.55 26.25
N GLY A 70 30.60 -31.34 25.49
CA GLY A 70 29.29 -31.84 25.97
C GLY A 70 28.55 -32.74 25.00
N ASN A 71 28.89 -34.00 25.04
CA ASN A 71 28.13 -35.25 24.77
C ASN A 71 26.96 -35.26 23.78
N PRO A 72 26.97 -36.14 22.75
CA PRO A 72 25.82 -36.33 21.82
C PRO A 72 24.84 -37.32 22.42
N GLY A 73 23.71 -36.84 22.94
CA GLY A 73 22.69 -37.76 23.40
C GLY A 73 21.53 -37.11 24.15
N SER A 74 20.73 -36.26 23.50
CA SER A 74 19.31 -36.16 23.88
C SER A 74 18.51 -35.63 22.69
N PRO A 75 17.36 -36.27 22.34
CA PRO A 75 16.54 -35.81 21.21
C PRO A 75 15.78 -34.54 21.62
N CYS A 76 16.12 -33.41 21.03
CA CYS A 76 15.31 -32.19 21.12
C CYS A 76 13.93 -32.44 20.52
N ARG A 77 12.98 -32.78 21.37
CA ARG A 77 11.57 -32.92 21.07
C ARG A 77 10.95 -31.55 20.85
N GLY A 78 10.58 -31.22 19.60
CA GLY A 78 9.48 -30.28 19.36
C GLY A 78 9.80 -28.84 18.93
N ARG A 79 10.94 -28.53 18.30
CA ARG A 79 11.00 -27.37 17.39
C ARG A 79 10.85 -27.85 15.95
N ARG A 80 9.67 -27.60 15.36
CA ARG A 80 9.51 -27.71 13.91
C ARG A 80 10.56 -26.82 13.27
N CYS A 81 11.59 -27.42 12.70
CA CYS A 81 12.48 -26.73 11.78
C CYS A 81 11.63 -26.34 10.58
N PHE A 82 11.15 -25.11 10.54
CA PHE A 82 10.69 -24.52 9.28
C PHE A 82 11.84 -24.72 8.29
N PRO A 83 11.60 -25.31 7.12
CA PRO A 83 12.68 -25.60 6.19
C PRO A 83 13.38 -24.26 5.87
N LYS A 84 14.70 -24.21 6.00
CA LYS A 84 15.53 -23.04 5.67
C LYS A 84 15.17 -22.45 4.29
N ALA A 85 14.70 -23.30 3.36
CA ALA A 85 14.20 -22.91 2.06
C ALA A 85 13.07 -21.87 2.09
N LEU A 86 12.21 -21.88 3.12
CA LEU A 86 11.14 -20.88 3.23
C LEU A 86 11.68 -19.47 3.48
N GLY A 87 12.76 -19.35 4.25
CA GLY A 87 13.43 -18.06 4.52
C GLY A 87 14.07 -17.41 3.30
N TYR A 88 14.35 -18.17 2.24
CA TYR A 88 14.85 -17.64 0.97
C TYR A 88 13.74 -17.08 0.05
N ILE A 89 12.47 -17.39 0.32
CA ILE A 89 11.33 -17.04 -0.54
C ILE A 89 10.41 -16.02 0.14
N THR A 90 10.32 -16.06 1.47
CA THR A 90 9.43 -15.22 2.27
C THR A 90 10.13 -13.98 2.83
N GLY A 91 9.34 -13.01 3.29
CA GLY A 91 9.84 -11.74 3.81
C GLY A 91 10.50 -10.88 2.74
N ASP A 92 11.49 -10.09 3.13
CA ASP A 92 12.21 -9.16 2.25
C ASP A 92 13.32 -9.82 1.42
N MET A 93 13.55 -11.14 1.56
CA MET A 93 14.59 -11.89 0.86
C MET A 93 15.99 -11.23 0.99
N LYS A 94 16.37 -10.81 2.21
CA LYS A 94 17.64 -10.09 2.48
C LYS A 94 18.87 -10.90 2.04
N GLU A 95 18.86 -12.22 2.19
CA GLU A 95 19.95 -13.09 1.76
C GLU A 95 20.11 -13.08 0.23
N PHE A 96 19.00 -13.09 -0.51
CA PHE A 96 19.01 -12.95 -1.96
C PHE A 96 19.53 -11.56 -2.38
N ALA A 97 19.08 -10.49 -1.73
CA ALA A 97 19.57 -9.14 -2.00
C ALA A 97 21.08 -9.02 -1.73
N SER A 98 21.58 -9.63 -0.64
CA SER A 98 23.02 -9.68 -0.33
C SER A 98 23.81 -10.45 -1.41
N TRP A 99 23.33 -11.61 -1.83
CA TRP A 99 23.94 -12.38 -2.92
C TRP A 99 23.99 -11.62 -4.23
N LEU A 100 22.95 -10.78 -4.48
CA LEU A 100 22.80 -10.03 -5.73
C LEU A 100 23.78 -8.85 -5.83
N LYS A 101 24.29 -8.32 -4.71
CA LYS A 101 25.27 -7.22 -4.69
C LYS A 101 26.54 -7.51 -5.50
N ASP A 102 26.94 -8.77 -5.57
CA ASP A 102 28.14 -9.22 -6.31
C ASP A 102 27.82 -9.58 -7.78
N LYS A 103 26.59 -9.36 -8.24
CA LYS A 103 26.14 -9.75 -9.59
C LYS A 103 26.12 -8.54 -10.54
N PRO A 104 26.06 -8.78 -11.86
CA PRO A 104 25.95 -7.71 -12.84
C PRO A 104 24.83 -6.73 -12.53
N GLN A 105 25.09 -5.44 -12.73
CA GLN A 105 24.14 -4.35 -12.44
C GLN A 105 22.76 -4.54 -13.09
N VAL A 106 22.69 -5.22 -14.25
CA VAL A 106 21.42 -5.53 -14.92
C VAL A 106 20.51 -6.40 -14.04
N LEU A 107 21.06 -7.38 -13.32
CA LEU A 107 20.27 -8.23 -12.41
C LEU A 107 19.83 -7.46 -11.18
N GLN A 108 20.68 -6.58 -10.66
CA GLN A 108 20.32 -5.69 -9.55
C GLN A 108 19.19 -4.74 -9.97
N PHE A 109 19.28 -4.19 -11.17
CA PHE A 109 18.26 -3.30 -11.74
C PHE A 109 16.89 -4.00 -11.89
N ILE A 110 16.88 -5.25 -12.35
CA ILE A 110 15.65 -6.06 -12.42
C ILE A 110 15.07 -6.29 -11.03
N ASP A 111 15.90 -6.60 -10.04
CA ASP A 111 15.45 -6.79 -8.65
C ASP A 111 14.81 -5.49 -8.10
N TRP A 112 15.43 -4.34 -8.33
CA TRP A 112 14.87 -3.04 -7.90
C TRP A 112 13.53 -2.75 -8.54
N ILE A 113 13.35 -3.04 -9.83
CA ILE A 113 12.06 -2.88 -10.53
C ILE A 113 11.00 -3.80 -9.88
N LEU A 114 11.31 -5.06 -9.65
CA LEU A 114 10.37 -6.02 -9.07
C LEU A 114 10.00 -5.68 -7.63
N ARG A 115 10.97 -5.23 -6.83
CA ARG A 115 10.70 -4.70 -5.48
C ARG A 115 9.88 -3.43 -5.53
N GLY A 116 10.18 -2.50 -6.44
CA GLY A 116 9.40 -1.28 -6.63
C GLY A 116 7.93 -1.59 -6.98
N ILE A 117 7.67 -2.59 -7.81
CA ILE A 117 6.30 -3.04 -8.10
C ILE A 117 5.60 -3.54 -6.83
N SER A 118 6.26 -4.32 -5.99
CA SER A 118 5.64 -4.87 -4.78
C SER A 118 5.55 -3.87 -3.62
N GLN A 119 6.38 -2.85 -3.59
CA GLN A 119 6.40 -1.81 -2.55
C GLN A 119 5.11 -0.98 -2.46
N VAL A 120 4.32 -0.92 -3.51
CA VAL A 120 2.98 -0.29 -3.47
C VAL A 120 2.10 -0.90 -2.36
N MET A 121 2.30 -2.19 -2.07
CA MET A 121 1.64 -2.91 -0.96
C MET A 121 2.55 -3.11 0.26
N PHE A 122 3.60 -2.28 0.40
CA PHE A 122 4.59 -2.36 1.48
C PHE A 122 5.41 -3.66 1.51
N ILE A 123 5.57 -4.33 0.38
CA ILE A 123 6.31 -5.58 0.27
C ILE A 123 7.63 -5.33 -0.45
N SER A 124 8.75 -5.77 0.12
CA SER A 124 10.07 -5.70 -0.52
C SER A 124 10.55 -7.08 -0.98
N ASN A 125 9.73 -7.76 -1.80
CA ASN A 125 10.00 -9.12 -2.25
C ASN A 125 9.89 -9.23 -3.78
N PRO A 126 10.97 -9.57 -4.50
CA PRO A 126 10.95 -9.62 -5.96
C PRO A 126 10.03 -10.71 -6.52
N ILE A 127 9.85 -11.83 -5.81
CA ILE A 127 8.92 -12.90 -6.24
C ILE A 127 7.47 -12.40 -6.14
N SER A 128 7.14 -11.68 -5.06
CA SER A 128 5.85 -11.00 -4.94
C SER A 128 5.66 -9.98 -6.07
N GLY A 129 6.73 -9.25 -6.45
CA GLY A 129 6.71 -8.34 -7.59
C GLY A 129 6.38 -9.04 -8.91
N ILE A 130 6.94 -10.23 -9.15
CA ILE A 130 6.60 -11.06 -10.33
C ILE A 130 5.12 -11.48 -10.27
N LEU A 131 4.63 -11.95 -9.14
CA LEU A 131 3.22 -12.35 -8.99
C LEU A 131 2.26 -11.18 -9.25
N ILE A 132 2.59 -9.99 -8.73
CA ILE A 132 1.81 -8.78 -8.98
C ILE A 132 1.83 -8.44 -10.47
N LEU A 133 2.98 -8.52 -11.13
CA LEU A 133 3.08 -8.29 -12.56
C LEU A 133 2.25 -9.29 -13.36
N VAL A 134 2.24 -10.57 -12.99
CA VAL A 134 1.34 -11.57 -13.58
C VAL A 134 -0.12 -11.19 -13.39
N GLY A 135 -0.51 -10.76 -12.22
CA GLY A 135 -1.87 -10.28 -11.95
C GLY A 135 -2.25 -9.07 -12.81
N LEU A 136 -1.32 -8.11 -12.97
CA LEU A 136 -1.51 -6.96 -13.87
C LEU A 136 -1.67 -7.40 -15.33
N LEU A 137 -0.91 -8.40 -15.80
CA LEU A 137 -1.05 -8.97 -17.15
C LEU A 137 -2.41 -9.65 -17.32
N VAL A 138 -2.90 -10.36 -16.32
CA VAL A 138 -4.24 -10.99 -16.33
C VAL A 138 -5.34 -9.92 -16.39
N GLN A 139 -5.17 -8.80 -15.70
CA GLN A 139 -6.10 -7.69 -15.75
C GLN A 139 -6.09 -7.00 -17.11
N ASN A 140 -4.92 -6.52 -17.52
CA ASN A 140 -4.73 -5.80 -18.77
C ASN A 140 -3.23 -5.71 -19.12
N PRO A 141 -2.79 -6.28 -20.26
CA PRO A 141 -1.39 -6.20 -20.67
C PRO A 141 -0.83 -4.80 -20.84
N TRP A 142 -1.67 -3.84 -21.26
CA TRP A 142 -1.28 -2.43 -21.38
C TRP A 142 -1.05 -1.76 -20.03
N LEU A 143 -1.86 -2.13 -19.02
CA LEU A 143 -1.66 -1.67 -17.64
C LEU A 143 -0.32 -2.18 -17.09
N ALA A 144 -0.02 -3.46 -17.30
CA ALA A 144 1.25 -4.05 -16.90
C ALA A 144 2.44 -3.39 -17.60
N LEU A 145 2.34 -3.18 -18.92
CA LEU A 145 3.41 -2.53 -19.71
C LEU A 145 3.66 -1.11 -19.23
N ASN A 146 2.60 -0.29 -19.07
CA ASN A 146 2.73 1.08 -18.60
C ASN A 146 3.31 1.15 -17.18
N GLY A 147 2.87 0.25 -16.30
CA GLY A 147 3.43 0.13 -14.95
C GLY A 147 4.92 -0.22 -14.96
N CYS A 148 5.33 -1.20 -15.77
CA CYS A 148 6.74 -1.54 -15.94
C CYS A 148 7.57 -0.37 -16.49
N VAL A 149 7.10 0.28 -17.55
CA VAL A 149 7.80 1.44 -18.14
C VAL A 149 7.94 2.56 -17.12
N GLY A 150 6.87 2.87 -16.38
CA GLY A 150 6.91 3.87 -15.32
C GLY A 150 7.92 3.54 -14.24
N THR A 151 7.96 2.31 -13.76
CA THR A 151 8.92 1.86 -12.74
C THR A 151 10.36 1.92 -13.28
N VAL A 152 10.59 1.49 -14.52
CA VAL A 152 11.91 1.57 -15.18
C VAL A 152 12.39 3.02 -15.25
N VAL A 153 11.56 3.91 -15.77
CA VAL A 153 11.90 5.36 -15.90
C VAL A 153 12.19 5.97 -14.54
N SER A 154 11.36 5.67 -13.55
CA SER A 154 11.53 6.16 -12.19
C SER A 154 12.85 5.70 -11.55
N THR A 155 13.16 4.39 -11.67
CA THR A 155 14.41 3.82 -11.15
C THR A 155 15.64 4.40 -11.87
N LEU A 156 15.59 4.54 -13.20
CA LEU A 156 16.67 5.16 -13.95
C LEU A 156 16.88 6.62 -13.56
N THR A 157 15.80 7.37 -13.35
CA THR A 157 15.88 8.77 -12.92
C THR A 157 16.52 8.88 -11.53
N ALA A 158 16.15 8.01 -10.61
CA ALA A 158 16.75 7.95 -9.27
C ALA A 158 18.26 7.67 -9.35
N LEU A 159 18.66 6.67 -10.13
CA LEU A 159 20.08 6.32 -10.34
C LEU A 159 20.88 7.46 -10.98
N LEU A 160 20.33 8.12 -12.02
CA LEU A 160 21.01 9.23 -12.71
C LEU A 160 21.21 10.44 -11.78
N LEU A 161 20.31 10.65 -10.83
CA LEU A 161 20.38 11.74 -9.88
C LEU A 161 21.08 11.36 -8.58
N SER A 162 21.61 10.13 -8.48
CA SER A 162 22.21 9.58 -7.26
C SER A 162 21.30 9.75 -6.04
N GLN A 163 20.01 9.49 -6.24
CA GLN A 163 18.99 9.55 -5.20
C GLN A 163 18.41 8.16 -4.96
N ASP A 164 18.05 7.86 -3.73
CA ASP A 164 17.41 6.59 -3.36
C ASP A 164 15.98 6.48 -3.88
N SER A 165 15.39 7.61 -4.28
CA SER A 165 14.03 7.71 -4.80
C SER A 165 13.89 8.84 -5.83
N PRO A 166 12.80 8.89 -6.64
CA PRO A 166 12.55 9.98 -7.56
C PRO A 166 12.60 11.36 -6.87
N VAL A 167 13.12 12.38 -7.55
CA VAL A 167 13.40 13.73 -6.99
C VAL A 167 12.27 14.27 -6.13
N PHE A 168 11.03 14.14 -6.59
CA PHE A 168 9.88 14.66 -5.87
C PHE A 168 9.59 13.85 -4.58
N SER A 169 9.74 12.55 -4.62
CA SER A 169 9.65 11.67 -3.44
C SER A 169 10.79 11.93 -2.48
N SER A 170 12.02 12.10 -2.98
CA SER A 170 13.21 12.38 -2.18
C SER A 170 13.08 13.72 -1.43
N ALA A 171 12.55 14.75 -2.07
CA ALA A 171 12.31 16.04 -1.43
C ALA A 171 11.28 15.94 -0.29
N LEU A 172 10.19 15.22 -0.52
CA LEU A 172 9.18 14.97 0.52
C LEU A 172 9.73 14.06 1.63
N ASN A 173 10.49 13.01 1.30
CA ASN A 173 11.16 12.16 2.28
C ASN A 173 12.08 12.98 3.18
N SER A 174 12.89 13.88 2.63
CA SER A 174 13.76 14.77 3.41
C SER A 174 12.98 15.69 4.36
N MET A 175 11.79 16.11 3.98
CA MET A 175 10.91 16.90 4.83
C MET A 175 10.30 16.07 5.95
N PHE A 176 9.75 14.89 5.64
CA PHE A 176 9.01 14.04 6.56
C PHE A 176 9.94 13.26 7.51
N SER A 177 11.18 12.96 7.09
CA SER A 177 12.19 12.29 7.92
C SER A 177 12.50 13.03 9.22
N LYS A 178 12.34 14.37 9.24
CA LYS A 178 12.49 15.17 10.46
C LYS A 178 11.54 14.75 11.58
N TRP A 179 10.41 14.15 11.25
CA TRP A 179 9.42 13.63 12.20
C TRP A 179 9.36 12.10 12.22
N ASP A 180 10.30 11.44 11.52
CA ASP A 180 10.30 9.99 11.36
C ASP A 180 8.96 9.46 10.79
N LEU A 181 8.40 10.18 9.80
CA LEU A 181 7.13 9.86 9.16
C LEU A 181 7.34 9.41 7.71
N PRO A 182 6.63 8.36 7.26
CA PRO A 182 6.68 7.93 5.87
C PRO A 182 5.90 8.89 4.97
N VAL A 183 6.37 9.05 3.74
CA VAL A 183 5.71 9.92 2.75
C VAL A 183 4.50 9.25 2.11
N PHE A 184 4.44 7.93 2.15
CA PHE A 184 3.43 7.11 1.49
C PHE A 184 3.28 7.45 0.00
N THR A 185 2.05 7.52 -0.48
CA THR A 185 1.71 7.87 -1.86
C THR A 185 1.43 9.35 -2.07
N LEU A 186 1.85 10.24 -1.14
CA LEU A 186 1.69 11.69 -1.32
C LEU A 186 2.30 12.20 -2.63
N PRO A 187 3.55 11.83 -3.01
CA PRO A 187 4.13 12.26 -4.28
C PRO A 187 3.27 11.90 -5.48
N PHE A 188 2.75 10.67 -5.50
CA PHE A 188 1.85 10.18 -6.55
C PHE A 188 0.55 10.98 -6.59
N ASN A 189 -0.12 11.15 -5.45
CA ASN A 189 -1.38 11.88 -5.37
C ASN A 189 -1.23 13.33 -5.86
N MET A 190 -0.15 14.01 -5.45
CA MET A 190 0.13 15.38 -5.86
C MET A 190 0.39 15.46 -7.37
N ALA A 191 1.29 14.63 -7.91
CA ALA A 191 1.62 14.60 -9.32
C ALA A 191 0.41 14.28 -10.19
N LEU A 192 -0.39 13.27 -9.79
CA LEU A 192 -1.60 12.89 -10.52
C LEU A 192 -2.67 13.97 -10.48
N SER A 193 -2.91 14.60 -9.32
CA SER A 193 -3.88 15.70 -9.20
C SER A 193 -3.47 16.89 -10.08
N MET A 194 -2.19 17.25 -10.09
CA MET A 194 -1.66 18.31 -10.96
C MET A 194 -1.83 17.97 -12.45
N TYR A 195 -1.48 16.74 -12.84
CA TYR A 195 -1.59 16.27 -14.22
C TYR A 195 -3.05 16.27 -14.70
N LEU A 196 -3.98 15.69 -13.92
CA LEU A 196 -5.39 15.64 -14.27
C LEU A 196 -6.02 17.03 -14.32
N SER A 197 -5.66 17.91 -13.40
CA SER A 197 -6.13 19.29 -13.40
C SER A 197 -5.68 20.04 -14.65
N ALA A 198 -4.41 19.90 -15.04
CA ALA A 198 -3.88 20.54 -16.24
C ALA A 198 -4.48 19.97 -17.52
N THR A 199 -4.51 18.64 -17.68
CA THR A 199 -4.97 17.98 -18.91
C THR A 199 -6.49 18.04 -19.09
N GLY A 200 -7.24 18.12 -18.01
CA GLY A 200 -8.70 18.21 -18.06
C GLY A 200 -9.25 19.50 -18.68
N HIS A 201 -8.46 20.57 -18.69
CA HIS A 201 -8.86 21.90 -19.16
C HIS A 201 -8.18 22.32 -20.47
N TYR A 202 -6.94 21.90 -20.72
CA TYR A 202 -6.10 22.48 -21.75
C TYR A 202 -5.55 21.49 -22.77
N ASN A 203 -5.85 20.20 -22.66
CA ASN A 203 -5.21 19.20 -23.50
C ASN A 203 -6.23 18.41 -24.35
N SER A 204 -6.18 18.61 -25.68
CA SER A 204 -6.98 17.85 -26.64
C SER A 204 -6.37 16.50 -27.01
N PHE A 205 -5.05 16.31 -26.81
CA PHE A 205 -4.35 15.07 -27.14
C PHE A 205 -4.51 13.99 -26.08
N PHE A 206 -4.60 14.39 -24.80
CA PHE A 206 -4.80 13.50 -23.66
C PHE A 206 -6.06 13.92 -22.89
N PRO A 207 -7.24 13.75 -23.49
CA PRO A 207 -8.47 14.26 -22.88
C PRO A 207 -8.76 13.47 -21.59
N SER A 208 -8.65 14.14 -20.45
CA SER A 208 -9.13 13.64 -19.18
C SER A 208 -10.53 14.17 -18.95
N LYS A 209 -11.48 13.26 -18.67
CA LYS A 209 -12.82 13.67 -18.27
C LYS A 209 -12.80 13.95 -16.77
N LEU A 210 -13.04 15.20 -16.40
CA LEU A 210 -13.18 15.58 -15.00
C LEU A 210 -14.42 14.91 -14.39
N LEU A 211 -14.34 14.58 -13.11
CA LEU A 211 -15.47 14.04 -12.36
C LEU A 211 -16.53 15.13 -12.14
N THR A 212 -17.78 14.70 -12.04
CA THR A 212 -18.89 15.59 -11.69
C THR A 212 -19.43 15.23 -10.31
N PRO A 213 -19.72 16.21 -9.44
CA PRO A 213 -20.29 15.96 -8.12
C PRO A 213 -21.64 15.25 -8.26
N VAL A 214 -21.93 14.37 -7.30
CA VAL A 214 -23.24 13.72 -7.20
C VAL A 214 -24.24 14.71 -6.62
N THR A 215 -25.33 14.93 -7.35
CA THR A 215 -26.37 15.89 -6.98
C THR A 215 -27.63 15.23 -6.41
N SER A 216 -27.75 13.91 -6.52
CA SER A 216 -28.91 13.16 -6.05
C SER A 216 -28.51 12.01 -5.14
N VAL A 217 -29.34 11.72 -4.15
CA VAL A 217 -29.17 10.55 -3.28
C VAL A 217 -29.42 9.29 -4.11
N PRO A 218 -28.50 8.31 -4.14
CA PRO A 218 -28.73 7.06 -4.86
C PRO A 218 -29.87 6.27 -4.20
N ASN A 219 -30.77 5.74 -5.03
CA ASN A 219 -31.81 4.84 -4.55
C ASN A 219 -31.18 3.43 -4.41
N VAL A 220 -30.96 2.99 -3.19
CA VAL A 220 -30.39 1.67 -2.90
C VAL A 220 -31.47 0.74 -2.41
N THR A 221 -31.71 -0.35 -3.13
CA THR A 221 -32.71 -1.37 -2.80
C THR A 221 -31.98 -2.59 -2.19
N TRP A 222 -32.17 -2.82 -0.90
CA TRP A 222 -31.47 -3.90 -0.18
C TRP A 222 -31.77 -5.32 -0.70
N SER A 223 -32.88 -5.50 -1.42
CA SER A 223 -33.21 -6.77 -2.11
C SER A 223 -32.18 -7.14 -3.19
N ASP A 224 -31.47 -6.16 -3.74
CA ASP A 224 -30.54 -6.34 -4.84
C ASP A 224 -29.12 -6.70 -4.36
N LEU A 225 -28.94 -6.79 -3.04
CA LEU A 225 -27.66 -7.15 -2.43
C LEU A 225 -27.30 -8.61 -2.75
N SER A 226 -26.23 -8.80 -3.48
CA SER A 226 -25.68 -10.12 -3.80
C SER A 226 -24.54 -10.52 -2.86
N ALA A 227 -24.77 -11.51 -2.01
CA ALA A 227 -23.73 -12.03 -1.09
C ALA A 227 -22.50 -12.56 -1.83
N LEU A 228 -22.68 -13.15 -3.03
CA LEU A 228 -21.57 -13.65 -3.84
C LEU A 228 -20.72 -12.52 -4.38
N GLN A 229 -21.32 -11.42 -4.84
CA GLN A 229 -20.59 -10.25 -5.31
C GLN A 229 -19.87 -9.55 -4.15
N LEU A 230 -20.50 -9.50 -2.99
CA LEU A 230 -19.90 -8.97 -1.77
C LEU A 230 -18.66 -9.80 -1.34
N LEU A 231 -18.72 -11.12 -1.44
CA LEU A 231 -17.57 -11.97 -1.17
C LEU A 231 -16.43 -11.74 -2.19
N LYS A 232 -16.77 -11.58 -3.47
CA LYS A 232 -15.80 -11.27 -4.53
C LYS A 232 -15.20 -9.88 -4.37
N SER A 233 -15.90 -8.92 -3.78
CA SER A 233 -15.39 -7.57 -3.59
C SER A 233 -14.22 -7.49 -2.58
N LEU A 234 -14.05 -8.49 -1.73
CA LEU A 234 -12.91 -8.54 -0.79
C LEU A 234 -11.56 -8.59 -1.53
N PRO A 235 -11.27 -9.58 -2.40
CA PRO A 235 -10.04 -9.54 -3.18
C PRO A 235 -10.01 -8.36 -4.17
N VAL A 236 -11.15 -7.93 -4.71
CA VAL A 236 -11.22 -6.76 -5.60
C VAL A 236 -10.76 -5.50 -4.88
N GLY A 237 -11.13 -5.29 -3.60
CA GLY A 237 -10.65 -4.17 -2.81
C GLY A 237 -9.12 -4.11 -2.70
N VAL A 238 -8.46 -5.27 -2.57
CA VAL A 238 -7.00 -5.35 -2.62
C VAL A 238 -6.48 -5.13 -4.05
N GLY A 239 -7.19 -5.65 -5.07
CA GLY A 239 -6.89 -5.42 -6.48
C GLY A 239 -6.90 -3.94 -6.88
N GLN A 240 -7.82 -3.18 -6.32
CA GLN A 240 -7.98 -1.75 -6.59
C GLN A 240 -6.81 -0.89 -6.10
N ILE A 241 -5.92 -1.41 -5.28
CA ILE A 241 -4.64 -0.73 -4.94
C ILE A 241 -3.85 -0.45 -6.24
N TYR A 242 -3.95 -1.31 -7.23
CA TYR A 242 -3.37 -1.14 -8.58
C TYR A 242 -4.41 -0.77 -9.65
N GLY A 243 -5.63 -0.40 -9.26
CA GLY A 243 -6.69 -0.07 -10.20
C GLY A 243 -7.28 -1.30 -10.92
N CYS A 244 -7.26 -2.48 -10.28
CA CYS A 244 -7.75 -3.73 -10.85
C CYS A 244 -9.07 -4.15 -10.20
N ASP A 245 -10.11 -4.32 -11.02
CA ASP A 245 -11.47 -4.71 -10.60
C ASP A 245 -11.78 -6.21 -10.77
N ASN A 246 -10.80 -6.99 -11.24
CA ASN A 246 -10.96 -8.42 -11.43
C ASN A 246 -10.67 -9.19 -10.13
N PRO A 247 -11.62 -10.03 -9.62
CA PRO A 247 -11.42 -10.82 -8.42
C PRO A 247 -10.22 -11.78 -8.47
N TRP A 248 -9.91 -12.32 -9.64
CA TRP A 248 -8.76 -13.21 -9.83
C TRP A 248 -7.44 -12.46 -9.67
N THR A 249 -7.35 -11.26 -10.24
CA THR A 249 -6.19 -10.37 -10.05
C THR A 249 -5.99 -10.01 -8.60
N GLY A 250 -7.06 -9.60 -7.90
CA GLY A 250 -7.02 -9.34 -6.46
C GLY A 250 -6.61 -10.55 -5.64
N GLY A 251 -7.07 -11.75 -6.02
CA GLY A 251 -6.64 -13.02 -5.42
C GLY A 251 -5.15 -13.30 -5.62
N ILE A 252 -4.59 -13.04 -6.81
CA ILE A 252 -3.15 -13.16 -7.09
C ILE A 252 -2.36 -12.17 -6.20
N PHE A 253 -2.85 -10.93 -6.05
CA PHE A 253 -2.20 -9.93 -5.19
C PHE A 253 -2.21 -10.35 -3.72
N LEU A 254 -3.33 -10.86 -3.21
CA LEU A 254 -3.38 -11.46 -1.86
C LEU A 254 -2.38 -12.60 -1.72
N GLY A 255 -2.24 -13.46 -2.73
CA GLY A 255 -1.23 -14.52 -2.78
C GLY A 255 0.20 -13.98 -2.75
N ALA A 256 0.46 -12.88 -3.47
CA ALA A 256 1.76 -12.19 -3.46
C ALA A 256 2.09 -11.60 -2.07
N ILE A 257 1.10 -11.01 -1.40
CA ILE A 257 1.26 -10.51 -0.02
C ILE A 257 1.48 -11.67 0.95
N LEU A 258 0.69 -12.74 0.81
CA LEU A 258 0.79 -13.94 1.68
C LEU A 258 2.17 -14.60 1.59
N LEU A 259 2.76 -14.63 0.39
CA LEU A 259 4.10 -15.17 0.19
C LEU A 259 5.15 -14.38 0.98
N SER A 260 5.05 -13.07 1.01
CA SER A 260 5.98 -12.23 1.75
C SER A 260 5.65 -12.21 3.25
N SER A 261 4.41 -11.91 3.62
CA SER A 261 3.99 -11.78 5.03
C SER A 261 2.53 -12.19 5.21
N PRO A 262 2.26 -13.31 5.90
CA PRO A 262 0.92 -13.72 6.29
C PRO A 262 0.17 -12.68 7.13
N LEU A 263 0.86 -11.97 8.02
CA LEU A 263 0.24 -10.94 8.85
C LEU A 263 -0.21 -9.73 8.01
N MET A 264 0.58 -9.32 7.04
CA MET A 264 0.19 -8.25 6.11
C MET A 264 -0.99 -8.68 5.24
N CYS A 265 -1.00 -9.90 4.75
CA CYS A 265 -2.11 -10.46 3.98
C CYS A 265 -3.42 -10.45 4.79
N LEU A 266 -3.35 -10.87 6.05
CA LEU A 266 -4.50 -10.84 6.97
C LEU A 266 -5.03 -9.41 7.14
N HIS A 267 -4.15 -8.42 7.38
CA HIS A 267 -4.56 -7.03 7.55
C HIS A 267 -5.07 -6.42 6.24
N ALA A 268 -4.54 -6.81 5.07
CA ALA A 268 -5.07 -6.41 3.77
C ALA A 268 -6.53 -6.87 3.59
N ALA A 269 -6.80 -8.15 3.88
CA ALA A 269 -8.14 -8.72 3.79
C ALA A 269 -9.11 -8.09 4.80
N ILE A 270 -8.68 -7.91 6.05
CA ILE A 270 -9.47 -7.23 7.10
C ILE A 270 -9.78 -5.79 6.69
N GLY A 271 -8.79 -5.05 6.19
CA GLY A 271 -8.97 -3.67 5.74
C GLY A 271 -9.99 -3.57 4.61
N SER A 272 -9.91 -4.46 3.61
CA SER A 272 -10.91 -4.54 2.54
C SER A 272 -12.32 -4.83 3.08
N LEU A 273 -12.44 -5.78 4.01
CA LEU A 273 -13.71 -6.13 4.65
C LEU A 273 -14.30 -4.94 5.43
N LEU A 274 -13.47 -4.19 6.16
CA LEU A 274 -13.91 -3.00 6.89
C LEU A 274 -14.36 -1.88 5.95
N GLY A 275 -13.69 -1.72 4.80
CA GLY A 275 -14.13 -0.82 3.74
C GLY A 275 -15.50 -1.20 3.20
N ILE A 276 -15.74 -2.48 2.91
CA ILE A 276 -17.03 -3.01 2.50
C ILE A 276 -18.10 -2.71 3.56
N ALA A 277 -17.81 -2.99 4.84
CA ALA A 277 -18.73 -2.74 5.95
C ALA A 277 -19.07 -1.25 6.08
N ALA A 278 -18.09 -0.36 5.90
CA ALA A 278 -18.30 1.08 5.91
C ALA A 278 -19.21 1.52 4.74
N GLY A 279 -18.99 0.99 3.52
CA GLY A 279 -19.84 1.25 2.36
C GLY A 279 -21.29 0.83 2.59
N LEU A 280 -21.51 -0.37 3.14
CA LEU A 280 -22.83 -0.87 3.50
C LEU A 280 -23.47 0.00 4.60
N SER A 281 -22.74 0.45 5.60
CA SER A 281 -23.26 1.30 6.68
C SER A 281 -23.75 2.67 6.21
N LEU A 282 -23.21 3.17 5.10
CA LEU A 282 -23.60 4.42 4.47
C LEU A 282 -24.63 4.22 3.34
N SER A 283 -25.10 3.00 3.14
CA SER A 283 -25.99 2.66 2.01
C SER A 283 -25.42 3.13 0.67
N ALA A 284 -24.10 2.95 0.48
CA ALA A 284 -23.46 3.27 -0.77
C ALA A 284 -23.98 2.38 -1.90
N PRO A 285 -23.95 2.83 -3.17
CA PRO A 285 -24.31 2.00 -4.31
C PRO A 285 -23.52 0.68 -4.30
N PHE A 286 -24.24 -0.43 -4.45
CA PHE A 286 -23.61 -1.75 -4.37
C PHE A 286 -22.53 -1.97 -5.44
N GLU A 287 -22.70 -1.37 -6.62
CA GLU A 287 -21.71 -1.42 -7.70
C GLU A 287 -20.35 -0.83 -7.25
N ASP A 288 -20.36 0.26 -6.47
CA ASP A 288 -19.14 0.89 -5.95
C ASP A 288 -18.46 -0.01 -4.89
N ILE A 289 -19.27 -0.75 -4.11
CA ILE A 289 -18.77 -1.72 -3.14
C ILE A 289 -18.19 -2.95 -3.87
N TYR A 290 -18.91 -3.48 -4.88
CA TYR A 290 -18.49 -4.65 -5.63
C TYR A 290 -17.24 -4.39 -6.48
N SER A 291 -17.08 -3.16 -6.98
CA SER A 291 -15.89 -2.73 -7.71
C SER A 291 -14.66 -2.55 -6.82
N GLY A 292 -14.78 -2.68 -5.49
CA GLY A 292 -13.67 -2.59 -4.53
C GLY A 292 -13.23 -1.18 -4.16
N LEU A 293 -13.91 -0.13 -4.61
CA LEU A 293 -13.57 1.27 -4.36
C LEU A 293 -13.59 1.64 -2.87
N TRP A 294 -14.34 0.91 -2.07
CA TRP A 294 -14.39 1.08 -0.62
C TRP A 294 -13.25 0.38 0.11
N GLY A 295 -12.68 -0.68 -0.52
CA GLY A 295 -11.73 -1.58 0.14
C GLY A 295 -10.27 -1.12 0.09
N PHE A 296 -9.81 -0.46 -0.99
CA PHE A 296 -8.38 -0.31 -1.25
C PHE A 296 -7.65 0.62 -0.29
N ASN A 297 -8.20 1.79 0.01
CA ASN A 297 -7.61 2.73 0.97
C ASN A 297 -7.59 2.14 2.39
N SER A 298 -8.68 1.46 2.77
CA SER A 298 -8.80 0.79 4.06
C SER A 298 -7.82 -0.37 4.21
N SER A 299 -7.58 -1.14 3.13
CA SER A 299 -6.58 -2.20 3.09
C SER A 299 -5.18 -1.65 3.34
N LEU A 300 -4.78 -0.59 2.64
CA LEU A 300 -3.49 0.07 2.82
C LEU A 300 -3.30 0.60 4.24
N SER A 301 -4.30 1.28 4.80
CA SER A 301 -4.25 1.80 6.18
C SER A 301 -4.18 0.68 7.21
N CYS A 302 -4.91 -0.41 6.99
CA CYS A 302 -4.89 -1.56 7.88
C CYS A 302 -3.51 -2.25 7.90
N ILE A 303 -2.88 -2.44 6.73
CA ILE A 303 -1.51 -2.97 6.64
C ILE A 303 -0.53 -2.03 7.34
N ALA A 304 -0.60 -0.73 7.03
CA ALA A 304 0.35 0.26 7.53
C ALA A 304 0.38 0.31 9.06
N ILE A 305 -0.77 0.35 9.71
CA ILE A 305 -0.87 0.39 11.18
C ILE A 305 -0.79 -1.01 11.80
N GLY A 306 -1.24 -2.04 11.07
CA GLY A 306 -1.35 -3.43 11.55
C GLY A 306 -0.06 -4.22 11.57
N GLY A 307 1.11 -3.59 11.68
CA GLY A 307 2.40 -4.29 11.83
C GLY A 307 3.53 -3.76 10.96
N MET A 308 3.23 -2.86 9.99
CA MET A 308 4.27 -2.28 9.14
C MET A 308 4.97 -1.11 9.86
N PHE A 309 4.26 -0.02 10.14
CA PHE A 309 4.82 1.18 10.80
C PHE A 309 4.62 1.18 12.32
N MET A 310 3.79 0.29 12.83
CA MET A 310 3.65 0.02 14.26
C MET A 310 3.86 -1.47 14.52
N ALA A 311 4.59 -1.81 15.57
CA ALA A 311 4.79 -3.20 15.95
C ALA A 311 3.45 -3.86 16.31
N LEU A 312 3.17 -5.04 15.76
CA LEU A 312 1.90 -5.72 15.95
C LEU A 312 1.72 -6.21 17.39
N THR A 313 0.80 -5.57 18.09
CA THR A 313 0.27 -5.93 19.39
C THR A 313 -1.25 -5.98 19.32
N TRP A 314 -1.92 -6.41 20.36
CA TRP A 314 -3.39 -6.35 20.42
C TRP A 314 -3.92 -4.91 20.31
N GLN A 315 -3.26 -3.97 20.94
CA GLN A 315 -3.63 -2.56 20.92
C GLN A 315 -3.45 -1.93 19.54
N THR A 316 -2.32 -2.23 18.87
CA THR A 316 -2.06 -1.74 17.51
C THR A 316 -2.96 -2.43 16.49
N HIS A 317 -3.37 -3.68 16.72
CA HIS A 317 -4.38 -4.33 15.90
C HIS A 317 -5.72 -3.59 15.96
N LEU A 318 -6.21 -3.26 17.16
CA LEU A 318 -7.44 -2.46 17.32
C LEU A 318 -7.29 -1.07 16.68
N LEU A 319 -6.12 -0.45 16.83
CA LEU A 319 -5.82 0.84 16.19
C LEU A 319 -5.85 0.72 14.66
N ALA A 320 -5.36 -0.39 14.09
CA ALA A 320 -5.41 -0.66 12.66
C ALA A 320 -6.85 -0.80 12.14
N LEU A 321 -7.71 -1.49 12.89
CA LEU A 321 -9.15 -1.59 12.57
C LEU A 321 -9.83 -0.22 12.58
N ALA A 322 -9.57 0.57 13.62
CA ALA A 322 -10.10 1.92 13.74
C ALA A 322 -9.61 2.83 12.59
N CYS A 323 -8.32 2.75 12.25
CA CYS A 323 -7.73 3.49 11.14
C CYS A 323 -8.37 3.09 9.80
N ALA A 324 -8.56 1.81 9.54
CA ALA A 324 -9.17 1.31 8.32
C ALA A 324 -10.61 1.80 8.14
N LEU A 325 -11.42 1.75 9.21
CA LEU A 325 -12.78 2.30 9.20
C LEU A 325 -12.77 3.83 8.99
N PHE A 326 -11.93 4.54 9.72
CA PHE A 326 -11.79 5.99 9.56
C PHE A 326 -11.38 6.34 8.13
N THR A 327 -10.45 5.58 7.53
CA THR A 327 -10.01 5.76 6.14
C THR A 327 -11.16 5.56 5.15
N ALA A 328 -12.04 4.58 5.37
CA ALA A 328 -13.19 4.35 4.50
C ALA A 328 -14.16 5.55 4.51
N TYR A 329 -14.52 6.04 5.70
CA TYR A 329 -15.41 7.21 5.83
C TYR A 329 -14.76 8.49 5.31
N LEU A 330 -13.47 8.68 5.57
CA LEU A 330 -12.70 9.80 5.01
C LEU A 330 -12.66 9.70 3.48
N GLY A 331 -12.54 8.49 2.92
CA GLY A 331 -12.58 8.22 1.49
C GLY A 331 -13.88 8.67 0.84
N ALA A 332 -15.01 8.33 1.45
CA ALA A 332 -16.32 8.78 0.98
C ALA A 332 -16.41 10.31 0.99
N SER A 333 -16.02 10.95 2.09
CA SER A 333 -16.05 12.40 2.21
C SER A 333 -15.13 13.10 1.20
N MET A 334 -13.91 12.61 1.05
CA MET A 334 -12.93 13.17 0.11
C MET A 334 -13.32 12.95 -1.34
N SER A 335 -13.97 11.83 -1.69
CA SER A 335 -14.45 11.59 -3.05
C SER A 335 -15.48 12.66 -3.46
N HIS A 336 -16.38 13.03 -2.57
CA HIS A 336 -17.33 14.12 -2.82
C HIS A 336 -16.64 15.48 -2.92
N LEU A 337 -15.72 15.80 -2.02
CA LEU A 337 -14.99 17.07 -2.04
C LEU A 337 -14.13 17.22 -3.31
N MET A 338 -13.39 16.19 -3.67
CA MET A 338 -12.52 16.21 -4.86
C MET A 338 -13.31 16.26 -6.16
N ALA A 339 -14.50 15.64 -6.20
CA ALA A 339 -15.40 15.72 -7.35
C ALA A 339 -15.86 17.14 -7.66
N VAL A 340 -15.91 18.05 -6.67
CA VAL A 340 -16.26 19.46 -6.88
C VAL A 340 -15.22 20.14 -7.80
N VAL A 341 -13.96 19.77 -7.66
CA VAL A 341 -12.85 20.25 -8.52
C VAL A 341 -12.58 19.30 -9.68
N GLY A 342 -13.42 18.30 -9.90
CA GLY A 342 -13.32 17.35 -11.01
C GLY A 342 -12.26 16.26 -10.84
N LEU A 343 -11.67 16.10 -9.67
CA LEU A 343 -10.53 15.20 -9.43
C LEU A 343 -10.95 13.95 -8.63
N PRO A 344 -10.32 12.79 -8.86
CA PRO A 344 -10.50 11.60 -8.02
C PRO A 344 -9.76 11.75 -6.69
N SER A 345 -10.31 11.15 -5.62
CA SER A 345 -9.67 11.13 -4.30
C SER A 345 -8.43 10.23 -4.21
N CYS A 346 -8.25 9.31 -5.16
CA CYS A 346 -7.11 8.37 -5.20
C CYS A 346 -6.78 7.78 -3.82
N THR A 347 -5.51 7.86 -3.41
CA THR A 347 -5.04 7.39 -2.10
C THR A 347 -4.82 8.51 -1.08
N TRP A 348 -5.37 9.71 -1.32
CA TRP A 348 -5.37 10.81 -0.34
C TRP A 348 -5.97 10.38 1.01
N PRO A 349 -7.13 9.66 1.05
CA PRO A 349 -7.72 9.23 2.31
C PRO A 349 -6.80 8.33 3.12
N PHE A 350 -6.12 7.39 2.45
CA PHE A 350 -5.11 6.52 3.07
C PHE A 350 -3.97 7.34 3.66
N CYS A 351 -3.34 8.25 2.89
CA CYS A 351 -2.22 9.03 3.36
C CYS A 351 -2.58 9.87 4.59
N LEU A 352 -3.68 10.61 4.53
CA LEU A 352 -4.11 11.51 5.61
C LEU A 352 -4.48 10.74 6.88
N ALA A 353 -5.30 9.69 6.74
CA ALA A 353 -5.71 8.88 7.87
C ALA A 353 -4.50 8.21 8.54
N THR A 354 -3.64 7.56 7.76
CA THR A 354 -2.51 6.81 8.31
C THR A 354 -1.49 7.74 8.97
N LEU A 355 -1.18 8.89 8.37
CA LEU A 355 -0.32 9.89 8.99
C LEU A 355 -0.91 10.40 10.31
N LEU A 356 -2.21 10.69 10.35
CA LEU A 356 -2.89 11.10 11.57
C LEU A 356 -2.74 10.06 12.69
N PHE A 357 -2.92 8.78 12.36
CA PHE A 357 -2.78 7.70 13.34
C PHE A 357 -1.32 7.45 13.76
N LEU A 358 -0.34 7.68 12.88
CA LEU A 358 1.09 7.61 13.23
C LEU A 358 1.55 8.77 14.11
N LEU A 359 0.85 9.91 14.08
CA LEU A 359 1.11 11.06 14.96
C LEU A 359 0.54 10.88 16.37
N VAL A 360 -0.26 9.84 16.61
CA VAL A 360 -0.80 9.56 17.95
C VAL A 360 0.34 9.23 18.90
N THR A 361 0.54 10.11 19.87
CA THR A 361 1.51 9.91 20.96
C THR A 361 0.82 9.28 22.17
N THR A 362 1.40 8.23 22.73
CA THR A 362 0.85 7.53 23.88
C THR A 362 1.97 7.06 24.81
N LYS A 363 1.66 7.01 26.12
CA LYS A 363 2.56 6.42 27.13
C LYS A 363 2.44 4.89 27.19
N ASN A 364 1.52 4.29 26.42
CA ASN A 364 1.34 2.84 26.41
C ASN A 364 2.49 2.15 25.66
N PRO A 365 3.34 1.37 26.33
CA PRO A 365 4.50 0.74 25.68
C PRO A 365 4.11 -0.35 24.65
N ASN A 366 2.85 -0.75 24.63
CA ASN A 366 2.36 -1.73 23.65
C ASN A 366 1.95 -1.09 22.32
N ILE A 367 1.87 0.24 22.25
CA ILE A 367 1.70 0.99 21.00
C ILE A 367 3.08 1.55 20.64
N TYR A 368 3.84 0.78 19.88
CA TYR A 368 5.22 1.10 19.54
C TYR A 368 5.33 1.41 18.06
N ARG A 369 5.68 2.68 17.73
CA ARG A 369 5.98 3.10 16.37
C ARG A 369 7.38 2.65 16.01
N MET A 370 7.51 1.97 14.88
CA MET A 370 8.79 1.52 14.35
C MET A 370 9.58 2.70 13.79
N PRO A 371 10.88 2.84 14.13
CA PRO A 371 11.74 3.80 13.43
C PRO A 371 11.81 3.48 11.95
N LEU A 372 11.71 4.48 11.05
CA LEU A 372 11.71 4.26 9.60
C LEU A 372 12.91 3.43 9.12
N SER A 373 14.10 3.68 9.69
CA SER A 373 15.33 2.96 9.36
C SER A 373 15.33 1.46 9.74
N LYS A 374 14.38 1.00 10.53
CA LYS A 374 14.30 -0.39 11.02
C LYS A 374 13.05 -1.11 10.53
N ILE A 375 12.26 -0.48 9.67
CA ILE A 375 11.04 -1.07 9.12
C ILE A 375 11.41 -2.17 8.13
N THR A 376 10.73 -3.31 8.29
CA THR A 376 10.76 -4.46 7.40
C THR A 376 9.32 -5.00 7.25
N TYR A 377 9.11 -6.28 7.14
CA TYR A 377 7.75 -6.84 7.13
C TYR A 377 7.23 -7.11 8.56
N SER A 378 5.92 -7.25 8.70
CA SER A 378 5.22 -7.23 10.01
C SER A 378 5.75 -8.22 11.04
N GLU A 379 6.13 -9.44 10.62
CA GLU A 379 6.66 -10.47 11.51
C GLU A 379 8.02 -10.08 12.11
N GLU A 380 8.91 -9.54 11.29
CA GLU A 380 10.24 -9.11 11.74
C GLU A 380 10.15 -7.86 12.60
N ASN A 381 9.29 -6.91 12.25
CA ASN A 381 9.01 -5.73 13.07
C ASN A 381 8.52 -6.12 14.47
N ARG A 382 7.67 -7.15 14.57
CA ARG A 382 7.20 -7.67 15.85
C ARG A 382 8.35 -8.31 16.65
N ILE A 383 9.24 -9.07 16.00
CA ILE A 383 10.40 -9.68 16.66
C ILE A 383 11.33 -8.58 17.20
N PHE A 384 11.62 -7.56 16.38
CA PHE A 384 12.43 -6.41 16.79
C PHE A 384 11.84 -5.72 18.03
N TYR A 385 10.53 -5.46 18.03
CA TYR A 385 9.86 -4.87 19.19
C TYR A 385 9.99 -5.73 20.45
N LEU A 386 9.78 -7.05 20.35
CA LEU A 386 9.88 -7.95 21.49
C LEU A 386 11.30 -8.00 22.07
N GLN A 387 12.32 -7.97 21.20
CA GLN A 387 13.72 -7.92 21.61
C GLN A 387 14.06 -6.59 22.31
N THR A 388 13.59 -5.47 21.74
CA THR A 388 13.78 -4.13 22.33
C THR A 388 13.11 -4.04 23.70
N LYS A 389 11.88 -4.52 23.81
CA LYS A 389 11.14 -4.55 25.09
C LYS A 389 11.86 -5.42 26.14
N LYS A 390 12.42 -6.57 25.74
CA LYS A 390 13.19 -7.44 26.63
C LYS A 390 14.45 -6.73 27.15
N ARG A 391 15.22 -6.09 26.25
CA ARG A 391 16.43 -5.33 26.64
C ARG A 391 16.11 -4.20 27.62
N THR A 392 15.02 -3.45 27.39
CA THR A 392 14.58 -2.38 28.30
C THR A 392 14.17 -2.91 29.68
N MET A 393 13.64 -4.13 29.76
CA MET A 393 13.30 -4.76 31.04
C MET A 393 14.52 -5.35 31.76
N GLU A 394 15.52 -5.82 31.03
CA GLU A 394 16.77 -6.39 31.55
C GLU A 394 17.80 -5.32 31.93
N SER A 395 17.61 -4.05 31.52
CA SER A 395 18.42 -2.91 31.91
C SER A 395 17.77 -2.07 33.04
N PRO A 396 17.33 -2.66 34.16
CA PRO A 396 16.91 -1.88 35.29
C PRO A 396 18.13 -1.57 36.15
N LEU A 397 18.37 -0.27 36.39
CA LEU A 397 19.14 0.19 37.54
C LEU A 397 20.70 0.10 37.43
N ILE A 398 21.29 0.75 36.43
CA ILE A 398 22.43 1.57 36.80
C ILE A 398 21.82 2.90 37.23
N SER A 399 21.40 2.95 38.48
CA SER A 399 21.14 4.18 39.19
C SER A 399 22.44 5.02 39.13
N PRO A 400 22.43 6.26 38.67
CA PRO A 400 23.54 7.15 38.93
C PRO A 400 23.48 7.46 40.42
N ASN A 401 24.20 6.69 41.21
CA ASN A 401 24.61 7.11 42.55
C ASN A 401 25.51 8.31 42.38
N LYS A 402 24.98 9.42 42.87
CA LYS A 402 25.54 10.74 43.21
C LYS A 402 25.44 11.82 42.15
#